data_bb69ff0cb7b40bb2fa2a895db9295e1c
#
_entry.id   bb69ff0cb7b40bb2fa2a895db9295e1c
#
_cell.length_a   1.000
_cell.length_b   1.000
_cell.length_c   1.000
_cell.angle_alpha   90.00
_cell.angle_beta   90.00
_cell.angle_gamma   90.00
#
_symmetry.space_group_name_H-M   'P 1'
#
loop_
_entity.id
_entity.type
_entity.pdbx_description
1 polymer ?
#
loop_
_entity_poly.entity_id
_entity_poly.type
_entity_poly.pdbx_seq_one_letter_code
_entity_poly.pdbx_strand_id
1 'polypeptide(L)'
;MGQNLPSLETLLQDAYELAKQGTSDSGKTNTALVAALPPLVASYRAETQLPTAQMIEEYQELIDLQKSRVDGFLAETIPSITEATAVLTAADQAGVRIMLGFTVSDEDGKRLRSGEPLQEALEAIDSYNPLAVVINCSKPEAVSQAMPVLAESRFIYGAFANGFTAIDALEPGGVVDVLQAREDLSPAQYAKFAAEWLEAGATVIGGC
;
A
#
# COMPACT_ATOMS: atom_id res chain seq x y z
N MET A 1 24.92 23.80 -3.63
CA MET A 1 25.75 22.65 -3.22
C MET A 1 24.87 21.43 -3.32
N GLY A 2 25.01 20.64 -4.40
CA GLY A 2 24.27 19.39 -4.54
C GLY A 2 24.82 18.38 -3.52
N GLN A 3 24.02 18.00 -2.56
CA GLN A 3 24.33 16.83 -1.74
C GLN A 3 24.33 15.62 -2.69
N ASN A 4 25.45 14.90 -2.75
CA ASN A 4 25.50 13.59 -3.38
C ASN A 4 24.63 12.66 -2.53
N LEU A 5 23.37 12.46 -2.92
CA LEU A 5 22.51 11.45 -2.30
C LEU A 5 23.14 10.07 -2.54
N PRO A 6 23.05 9.15 -1.57
CA PRO A 6 23.43 7.75 -1.78
C PRO A 6 22.62 7.14 -2.95
N SER A 7 23.16 6.07 -3.55
CA SER A 7 22.41 5.33 -4.57
C SER A 7 21.13 4.72 -3.97
N LEU A 8 20.11 4.47 -4.80
CA LEU A 8 18.89 3.79 -4.40
C LEU A 8 19.20 2.45 -3.69
N GLU A 9 20.12 1.67 -4.24
CA GLU A 9 20.57 0.40 -3.63
C GLU A 9 21.13 0.60 -2.22
N THR A 10 21.94 1.64 -2.00
CA THR A 10 22.49 1.95 -0.67
C THR A 10 21.37 2.32 0.31
N LEU A 11 20.40 3.15 -0.11
CA LEU A 11 19.29 3.54 0.74
C LEU A 11 18.39 2.36 1.11
N LEU A 12 18.10 1.47 0.16
CA LEU A 12 17.33 0.26 0.40
C LEU A 12 18.07 -0.72 1.32
N GLN A 13 19.39 -0.83 1.17
CA GLN A 13 20.21 -1.64 2.08
C GLN A 13 20.17 -1.11 3.50
N ASP A 14 20.37 0.19 3.69
CA ASP A 14 20.34 0.83 5.01
C ASP A 14 18.97 0.65 5.68
N ALA A 15 17.88 0.84 4.93
CA ALA A 15 16.53 0.63 5.41
C ALA A 15 16.29 -0.82 5.86
N TYR A 16 16.76 -1.79 5.07
CA TYR A 16 16.68 -3.21 5.43
C TYR A 16 17.45 -3.52 6.72
N GLU A 17 18.69 -3.06 6.86
CA GLU A 17 19.51 -3.33 8.06
C GLU A 17 18.87 -2.71 9.33
N LEU A 18 18.30 -1.50 9.22
CA LEU A 18 17.60 -0.86 10.32
C LEU A 18 16.33 -1.65 10.71
N ALA A 19 15.54 -2.08 9.75
CA ALA A 19 14.33 -2.88 10.00
C ALA A 19 14.68 -4.23 10.62
N LYS A 20 15.73 -4.91 10.12
CA LYS A 20 16.25 -6.17 10.66
C LYS A 20 16.74 -6.02 12.09
N GLN A 21 17.49 -4.95 12.39
CA GLN A 21 17.92 -4.64 13.74
C GLN A 21 16.73 -4.44 14.68
N GLY A 22 15.72 -3.64 14.27
CA GLY A 22 14.50 -3.42 15.06
C GLY A 22 13.73 -4.73 15.32
N THR A 23 13.65 -5.61 14.33
CA THR A 23 13.06 -6.95 14.49
C THR A 23 13.82 -7.78 15.54
N SER A 24 15.14 -7.78 15.47
CA SER A 24 16.01 -8.48 16.44
C SER A 24 15.84 -7.94 17.85
N ASP A 25 15.85 -6.61 17.99
CA ASP A 25 15.73 -5.92 19.29
C ASP A 25 14.35 -6.11 19.94
N SER A 26 13.32 -6.35 19.13
CA SER A 26 11.96 -6.63 19.62
C SER A 26 11.84 -7.96 20.39
N GLY A 27 12.79 -8.88 20.19
CA GLY A 27 12.76 -10.25 20.74
C GLY A 27 11.62 -11.12 20.18
N LYS A 28 10.87 -10.66 19.18
CA LYS A 28 9.79 -11.43 18.54
C LYS A 28 10.34 -12.34 17.46
N THR A 29 9.94 -13.61 17.48
CA THR A 29 10.44 -14.64 16.56
C THR A 29 9.60 -14.82 15.29
N ASN A 30 8.38 -14.28 15.26
CA ASN A 30 7.41 -14.43 14.16
C ASN A 30 7.16 -13.09 13.46
N THR A 31 8.22 -12.35 13.15
CA THR A 31 8.12 -11.08 12.44
C THR A 31 8.69 -11.25 11.04
N ALA A 32 7.90 -10.94 10.02
CA ALA A 32 8.34 -10.87 8.63
C ALA A 32 8.75 -9.44 8.28
N LEU A 33 9.81 -9.29 7.48
CA LEU A 33 10.21 -8.03 6.87
C LEU A 33 9.61 -7.94 5.48
N VAL A 34 8.74 -6.96 5.28
CA VAL A 34 8.04 -6.72 4.02
C VAL A 34 8.54 -5.40 3.42
N ALA A 35 9.01 -5.45 2.18
CA ALA A 35 9.43 -4.25 1.47
C ALA A 35 8.21 -3.52 0.89
N ALA A 36 8.19 -2.21 0.99
CA ALA A 36 7.18 -1.37 0.36
C ALA A 36 7.52 -1.13 -1.12
N LEU A 37 6.50 -1.20 -1.98
CA LEU A 37 6.52 -0.76 -3.36
C LEU A 37 5.52 0.40 -3.46
N PRO A 38 5.99 1.65 -3.31
CA PRO A 38 5.10 2.82 -3.31
C PRO A 38 4.64 3.18 -4.72
N PRO A 39 3.63 4.07 -4.87
CA PRO A 39 3.33 4.69 -6.16
C PRO A 39 4.58 5.39 -6.72
N LEU A 40 4.85 5.19 -8.02
CA LEU A 40 6.13 5.59 -8.62
C LEU A 40 6.33 7.11 -8.76
N VAL A 41 5.25 7.88 -8.85
CA VAL A 41 5.34 9.33 -9.07
C VAL A 41 4.84 10.10 -7.86
N ALA A 42 3.60 9.86 -7.46
CA ALA A 42 2.97 10.57 -6.35
C ALA A 42 1.88 9.74 -5.70
N SER A 43 1.91 9.67 -4.37
CA SER A 43 0.83 9.04 -3.60
C SER A 43 -0.49 9.78 -3.85
N TYR A 44 -1.59 9.03 -3.97
CA TYR A 44 -2.96 9.52 -4.15
C TYR A 44 -3.28 10.18 -5.51
N ARG A 45 -2.33 10.31 -6.42
CA ARG A 45 -2.43 11.07 -7.69
C ARG A 45 -2.46 10.13 -8.90
N ALA A 46 -3.62 9.55 -9.20
CA ALA A 46 -3.77 8.65 -10.35
C ALA A 46 -3.48 9.34 -11.71
N GLU A 47 -3.65 10.68 -11.78
CA GLU A 47 -3.40 11.48 -12.98
C GLU A 47 -1.92 11.68 -13.32
N THR A 48 -1.01 11.36 -12.40
CA THR A 48 0.45 11.56 -12.59
C THR A 48 1.20 10.29 -13.00
N GLN A 49 0.49 9.25 -13.41
CA GLN A 49 1.08 7.94 -13.70
C GLN A 49 2.05 7.98 -14.89
N LEU A 50 3.09 7.14 -14.81
CA LEU A 50 4.00 6.85 -15.91
C LEU A 50 3.31 5.96 -16.97
N PRO A 51 3.87 5.87 -18.20
CA PRO A 51 3.45 4.84 -19.14
C PRO A 51 3.57 3.43 -18.54
N THR A 52 2.60 2.55 -18.81
CA THR A 52 2.52 1.22 -18.20
C THR A 52 3.82 0.40 -18.33
N ALA A 53 4.45 0.42 -19.51
CA ALA A 53 5.71 -0.30 -19.73
C ALA A 53 6.82 0.20 -18.81
N GLN A 54 6.92 1.53 -18.62
CA GLN A 54 7.89 2.13 -17.72
C GLN A 54 7.59 1.77 -16.26
N MET A 55 6.30 1.79 -15.84
CA MET A 55 5.92 1.37 -14.48
C MET A 55 6.36 -0.08 -14.20
N ILE A 56 6.18 -0.98 -15.16
CA ILE A 56 6.61 -2.38 -15.03
C ILE A 56 8.14 -2.46 -14.83
N GLU A 57 8.92 -1.74 -15.63
CA GLU A 57 10.39 -1.71 -15.52
C GLU A 57 10.85 -1.16 -14.16
N GLU A 58 10.30 -0.03 -13.71
CA GLU A 58 10.64 0.60 -12.44
C GLU A 58 10.28 -0.30 -11.24
N TYR A 59 9.09 -0.91 -11.24
CA TYR A 59 8.71 -1.86 -10.18
C TYR A 59 9.58 -3.11 -10.19
N GLN A 60 9.97 -3.60 -11.37
CA GLN A 60 10.85 -4.76 -11.49
C GLN A 60 12.23 -4.45 -10.90
N GLU A 61 12.80 -3.27 -11.16
CA GLU A 61 14.04 -2.84 -10.54
C GLU A 61 13.93 -2.79 -9.01
N LEU A 62 12.87 -2.19 -8.47
CA LEU A 62 12.62 -2.12 -7.02
C LEU A 62 12.52 -3.52 -6.38
N ILE A 63 11.85 -4.45 -7.06
CA ILE A 63 11.73 -5.84 -6.59
C ILE A 63 13.09 -6.54 -6.65
N ASP A 64 13.80 -6.44 -7.76
CA ASP A 64 15.08 -7.13 -7.97
C ASP A 64 16.15 -6.69 -6.96
N LEU A 65 16.18 -5.41 -6.60
CA LEU A 65 17.08 -4.87 -5.58
C LEU A 65 16.83 -5.42 -4.16
N GLN A 66 15.61 -5.92 -3.87
CA GLN A 66 15.19 -6.26 -2.51
C GLN A 66 14.83 -7.75 -2.31
N LYS A 67 14.43 -8.47 -3.36
CA LYS A 67 13.82 -9.82 -3.26
C LYS A 67 14.67 -10.88 -2.56
N SER A 68 15.99 -10.71 -2.50
CA SER A 68 16.89 -11.65 -1.80
C SER A 68 17.00 -11.38 -0.30
N ARG A 69 16.42 -10.29 0.21
CA ARG A 69 16.63 -9.80 1.58
C ARG A 69 15.36 -9.78 2.42
N VAL A 70 14.19 -9.66 1.78
CA VAL A 70 12.90 -9.51 2.45
C VAL A 70 12.05 -10.77 2.36
N ASP A 71 11.10 -10.92 3.29
CA ASP A 71 10.19 -12.06 3.33
C ASP A 71 9.01 -11.90 2.36
N GLY A 72 8.75 -10.67 1.90
CA GLY A 72 7.66 -10.35 0.97
C GLY A 72 7.63 -8.89 0.55
N PHE A 73 6.61 -8.53 -0.20
CA PHE A 73 6.38 -7.17 -0.69
C PHE A 73 4.94 -6.73 -0.44
N LEU A 74 4.76 -5.42 -0.22
CA LEU A 74 3.48 -4.75 -0.23
C LEU A 74 3.54 -3.61 -1.26
N ALA A 75 2.82 -3.75 -2.38
CA ALA A 75 2.53 -2.61 -3.23
C ALA A 75 1.46 -1.78 -2.52
N GLU A 76 1.82 -0.60 -2.03
CA GLU A 76 0.97 0.20 -1.17
C GLU A 76 0.47 1.48 -1.85
N THR A 77 -0.72 1.94 -1.42
CA THR A 77 -1.30 3.22 -1.86
C THR A 77 -1.53 3.30 -3.37
N ILE A 78 -1.80 2.16 -4.00
CA ILE A 78 -2.01 2.05 -5.45
C ILE A 78 -3.34 2.71 -5.81
N PRO A 79 -3.34 3.78 -6.63
CA PRO A 79 -4.50 4.62 -6.83
C PRO A 79 -5.39 4.22 -8.02
N SER A 80 -4.95 3.28 -8.88
CA SER A 80 -5.63 2.93 -10.13
C SER A 80 -5.46 1.48 -10.53
N ILE A 81 -6.32 1.00 -11.42
CA ILE A 81 -6.23 -0.33 -12.06
C ILE A 81 -4.94 -0.44 -12.89
N THR A 82 -4.59 0.61 -13.62
CA THR A 82 -3.39 0.62 -14.47
C THR A 82 -2.13 0.38 -13.66
N GLU A 83 -1.94 1.06 -12.54
CA GLU A 83 -0.75 0.88 -11.70
C GLU A 83 -0.77 -0.45 -10.96
N ALA A 84 -1.95 -0.92 -10.52
CA ALA A 84 -2.10 -2.24 -9.92
C ALA A 84 -1.68 -3.37 -10.85
N THR A 85 -2.13 -3.32 -12.10
CA THR A 85 -1.74 -4.33 -13.11
C THR A 85 -0.26 -4.24 -13.48
N ALA A 86 0.32 -3.04 -13.49
CA ALA A 86 1.75 -2.86 -13.76
C ALA A 86 2.62 -3.47 -12.67
N VAL A 87 2.36 -3.17 -11.39
CA VAL A 87 3.15 -3.73 -10.27
C VAL A 87 2.97 -5.24 -10.14
N LEU A 88 1.77 -5.78 -10.38
CA LEU A 88 1.53 -7.22 -10.39
C LEU A 88 2.22 -7.92 -11.55
N THR A 89 2.26 -7.29 -12.73
CA THR A 89 3.03 -7.81 -13.88
C THR A 89 4.52 -7.86 -13.58
N ALA A 90 5.07 -6.81 -12.96
CA ALA A 90 6.47 -6.79 -12.54
C ALA A 90 6.77 -7.90 -11.51
N ALA A 91 5.88 -8.10 -10.55
CA ALA A 91 6.02 -9.16 -9.54
C ALA A 91 6.01 -10.57 -10.17
N ASP A 92 5.10 -10.82 -11.13
CA ASP A 92 5.03 -12.08 -11.88
C ASP A 92 6.33 -12.33 -12.65
N GLN A 93 6.85 -11.32 -13.35
CA GLN A 93 8.10 -11.41 -14.11
C GLN A 93 9.30 -11.66 -13.19
N ALA A 94 9.31 -11.08 -11.99
CA ALA A 94 10.34 -11.30 -10.99
C ALA A 94 10.20 -12.62 -10.22
N GLY A 95 9.11 -13.37 -10.43
CA GLY A 95 8.80 -14.63 -9.77
C GLY A 95 8.46 -14.48 -8.28
N VAL A 96 7.91 -13.35 -7.85
CA VAL A 96 7.51 -13.08 -6.47
C VAL A 96 6.00 -12.83 -6.36
N ARG A 97 5.42 -13.20 -5.21
CA ARG A 97 4.03 -12.86 -4.89
C ARG A 97 4.02 -11.70 -3.89
N ILE A 98 3.12 -10.75 -4.11
CA ILE A 98 3.03 -9.53 -3.31
C ILE A 98 1.65 -9.36 -2.68
N MET A 99 1.55 -8.61 -1.61
CA MET A 99 0.30 -8.01 -1.16
C MET A 99 0.05 -6.74 -1.97
N LEU A 100 -1.21 -6.46 -2.29
CA LEU A 100 -1.62 -5.28 -3.03
C LEU A 100 -2.51 -4.39 -2.15
N GLY A 101 -2.09 -3.15 -1.94
CA GLY A 101 -2.82 -2.14 -1.20
C GLY A 101 -3.40 -1.08 -2.14
N PHE A 102 -4.72 -1.07 -2.29
CA PHE A 102 -5.41 0.02 -2.98
C PHE A 102 -5.68 1.19 -2.03
N THR A 103 -5.60 2.40 -2.55
CA THR A 103 -6.13 3.58 -1.88
C THR A 103 -7.44 4.01 -2.54
N VAL A 104 -8.46 4.21 -1.70
CA VAL A 104 -9.82 4.57 -2.16
C VAL A 104 -10.11 6.05 -1.89
N SER A 105 -11.14 6.58 -2.56
CA SER A 105 -11.66 7.91 -2.29
C SER A 105 -12.12 8.01 -0.83
N ASP A 106 -11.79 9.09 -0.16
CA ASP A 106 -12.24 9.36 1.20
C ASP A 106 -13.74 9.70 1.28
N GLU A 107 -14.37 10.01 0.14
CA GLU A 107 -15.81 10.33 0.03
C GLU A 107 -16.64 9.10 -0.37
N ASP A 108 -16.05 8.22 -1.20
CA ASP A 108 -16.68 6.99 -1.67
C ASP A 108 -15.67 5.83 -1.66
N GLY A 109 -15.60 5.12 -0.56
CA GLY A 109 -14.69 3.99 -0.36
C GLY A 109 -14.89 2.81 -1.32
N LYS A 110 -15.90 2.85 -2.19
CA LYS A 110 -16.14 1.86 -3.25
C LYS A 110 -15.45 2.24 -4.57
N ARG A 111 -14.71 3.36 -4.59
CA ARG A 111 -13.94 3.82 -5.75
C ARG A 111 -12.49 4.05 -5.38
N LEU A 112 -11.60 3.69 -6.30
CA LEU A 112 -10.20 4.07 -6.22
C LEU A 112 -10.04 5.61 -6.33
N ARG A 113 -8.87 6.12 -6.01
CA ARG A 113 -8.56 7.56 -6.19
C ARG A 113 -8.62 7.99 -7.66
N SER A 114 -8.42 7.08 -8.60
CA SER A 114 -8.65 7.30 -10.04
C SER A 114 -10.11 7.50 -10.42
N GLY A 115 -11.05 7.18 -9.51
CA GLY A 115 -12.48 7.16 -9.76
C GLY A 115 -13.01 5.83 -10.29
N GLU A 116 -12.15 4.86 -10.61
CA GLU A 116 -12.53 3.52 -11.04
C GLU A 116 -13.25 2.76 -9.91
N PRO A 117 -14.30 1.98 -10.19
CA PRO A 117 -14.95 1.15 -9.18
C PRO A 117 -13.99 0.11 -8.58
N LEU A 118 -13.99 -0.05 -7.27
CA LEU A 118 -13.17 -1.06 -6.57
C LEU A 118 -13.50 -2.47 -7.07
N GLN A 119 -14.76 -2.76 -7.40
CA GLN A 119 -15.17 -4.04 -7.97
C GLN A 119 -14.43 -4.33 -9.29
N GLU A 120 -14.36 -3.35 -10.20
CA GLU A 120 -13.64 -3.51 -11.47
C GLU A 120 -12.13 -3.69 -11.24
N ALA A 121 -11.57 -3.04 -10.21
CA ALA A 121 -10.17 -3.23 -9.84
C ALA A 121 -9.89 -4.67 -9.36
N LEU A 122 -10.78 -5.23 -8.54
CA LEU A 122 -10.66 -6.62 -8.10
C LEU A 122 -10.78 -7.62 -9.25
N GLU A 123 -11.69 -7.36 -10.19
CA GLU A 123 -11.83 -8.17 -11.42
C GLU A 123 -10.58 -8.10 -12.31
N ALA A 124 -10.01 -6.91 -12.48
CA ALA A 124 -8.82 -6.69 -13.29
C ALA A 124 -7.58 -7.43 -12.77
N ILE A 125 -7.48 -7.63 -11.46
CA ILE A 125 -6.34 -8.31 -10.83
C ILE A 125 -6.59 -9.80 -10.57
N ASP A 126 -7.73 -10.34 -10.94
CA ASP A 126 -8.11 -11.71 -10.59
C ASP A 126 -7.11 -12.76 -11.10
N SER A 127 -6.54 -12.56 -12.28
CA SER A 127 -5.56 -13.48 -12.86
C SER A 127 -4.19 -13.49 -12.18
N TYR A 128 -3.82 -12.42 -11.46
CA TYR A 128 -2.48 -12.27 -10.84
C TYR A 128 -2.31 -12.98 -9.50
N ASN A 129 -3.41 -13.30 -8.80
CA ASN A 129 -3.40 -14.02 -7.53
C ASN A 129 -2.46 -13.41 -6.46
N PRO A 130 -2.63 -12.14 -6.05
CA PRO A 130 -1.85 -11.53 -4.98
C PRO A 130 -2.01 -12.30 -3.66
N LEU A 131 -1.07 -12.14 -2.72
CA LEU A 131 -1.11 -12.79 -1.40
C LEU A 131 -2.32 -12.31 -0.57
N ALA A 132 -2.62 -11.03 -0.66
CA ALA A 132 -3.78 -10.40 -0.07
C ALA A 132 -4.06 -9.08 -0.81
N VAL A 133 -5.29 -8.59 -0.72
CA VAL A 133 -5.69 -7.25 -1.15
C VAL A 133 -6.09 -6.45 0.08
N VAL A 134 -5.47 -5.30 0.28
CA VAL A 134 -5.77 -4.43 1.42
C VAL A 134 -6.22 -3.05 0.93
N ILE A 135 -7.03 -2.36 1.72
CA ILE A 135 -7.26 -0.93 1.52
C ILE A 135 -6.37 -0.18 2.49
N ASN A 136 -5.48 0.66 1.95
CA ASN A 136 -4.55 1.42 2.77
C ASN A 136 -4.59 2.92 2.48
N CYS A 137 -4.00 3.71 3.37
CA CYS A 137 -3.86 5.16 3.21
C CYS A 137 -5.16 5.90 2.83
N SER A 138 -6.28 5.45 3.35
CA SER A 138 -7.62 6.05 3.20
C SER A 138 -8.21 6.23 4.59
N LYS A 139 -9.20 7.10 4.74
CA LYS A 139 -9.89 7.30 6.03
C LYS A 139 -10.55 6.00 6.51
N PRO A 140 -10.61 5.73 7.81
CA PRO A 140 -11.25 4.53 8.35
C PRO A 140 -12.68 4.32 7.86
N GLU A 141 -13.44 5.40 7.68
CA GLU A 141 -14.83 5.37 7.20
C GLU A 141 -14.91 4.90 5.74
N ALA A 142 -13.98 5.35 4.89
CA ALA A 142 -13.89 4.91 3.50
C ALA A 142 -13.44 3.43 3.41
N VAL A 143 -12.49 3.03 4.25
CA VAL A 143 -12.09 1.62 4.38
C VAL A 143 -13.29 0.75 4.77
N SER A 144 -14.12 1.18 5.74
CA SER A 144 -15.33 0.45 6.12
C SER A 144 -16.35 0.32 4.98
N GLN A 145 -16.45 1.33 4.11
CA GLN A 145 -17.30 1.24 2.91
C GLN A 145 -16.77 0.24 1.86
N ALA A 146 -15.46 0.03 1.81
CA ALA A 146 -14.82 -0.93 0.90
C ALA A 146 -14.98 -2.39 1.36
N MET A 147 -15.14 -2.64 2.67
CA MET A 147 -15.17 -4.01 3.21
C MET A 147 -16.22 -4.92 2.56
N PRO A 148 -17.48 -4.51 2.33
CA PRO A 148 -18.46 -5.37 1.66
C PRO A 148 -18.04 -5.77 0.24
N VAL A 149 -17.37 -4.88 -0.50
CA VAL A 149 -16.88 -5.18 -1.86
C VAL A 149 -15.74 -6.21 -1.81
N LEU A 150 -14.83 -6.07 -0.85
CA LEU A 150 -13.75 -7.03 -0.63
C LEU A 150 -14.28 -8.40 -0.19
N ALA A 151 -15.30 -8.44 0.66
CA ALA A 151 -15.90 -9.66 1.16
C ALA A 151 -16.59 -10.51 0.06
N GLU A 152 -17.03 -9.88 -1.03
CA GLU A 152 -17.58 -10.58 -2.21
C GLU A 152 -16.48 -11.15 -3.12
N SER A 153 -15.22 -10.75 -2.92
CA SER A 153 -14.08 -11.22 -3.71
C SER A 153 -13.54 -12.57 -3.18
N ARG A 154 -12.69 -13.21 -3.99
CA ARG A 154 -11.98 -14.44 -3.57
C ARG A 154 -10.68 -14.19 -2.79
N PHE A 155 -10.29 -12.94 -2.62
CA PHE A 155 -9.00 -12.60 -2.04
C PHE A 155 -9.02 -12.66 -0.51
N ILE A 156 -7.89 -13.01 0.08
CA ILE A 156 -7.58 -12.61 1.46
C ILE A 156 -7.53 -11.09 1.47
N TYR A 157 -8.20 -10.44 2.43
CA TYR A 157 -8.28 -9.00 2.45
C TYR A 157 -8.06 -8.37 3.83
N GLY A 158 -7.81 -7.06 3.81
CA GLY A 158 -7.51 -6.33 5.03
C GLY A 158 -7.55 -4.81 4.91
N ALA A 159 -7.07 -4.14 5.95
CA ALA A 159 -7.19 -2.71 6.11
C ALA A 159 -6.01 -2.08 6.87
N PHE A 160 -5.45 -1.00 6.30
CA PHE A 160 -4.39 -0.14 6.88
C PHE A 160 -4.79 1.32 6.70
N ALA A 161 -5.79 1.80 7.45
CA ALA A 161 -6.28 3.17 7.32
C ALA A 161 -5.28 4.21 7.84
N ASN A 162 -5.37 5.43 7.34
CA ASN A 162 -4.63 6.56 7.86
C ASN A 162 -5.42 7.36 8.91
N GLY A 163 -4.75 8.29 9.58
CA GLY A 163 -5.33 9.17 10.60
C GLY A 163 -5.34 10.65 10.21
N PHE A 164 -5.37 10.97 8.91
CA PHE A 164 -5.39 12.36 8.45
C PHE A 164 -6.82 12.88 8.21
N THR A 165 -7.02 14.19 8.40
CA THR A 165 -8.30 14.86 8.12
C THR A 165 -8.58 14.92 6.62
N ALA A 166 -7.56 15.18 5.82
CA ALA A 166 -7.56 15.21 4.36
C ALA A 166 -6.12 15.02 3.85
N ILE A 167 -5.98 14.61 2.60
CA ILE A 167 -4.68 14.40 1.94
C ILE A 167 -4.41 15.36 0.79
N ASP A 168 -5.37 16.26 0.48
CA ASP A 168 -5.31 17.15 -0.70
C ASP A 168 -4.14 18.14 -0.68
N ALA A 169 -3.62 18.44 0.52
CA ALA A 169 -2.45 19.31 0.68
C ALA A 169 -1.11 18.64 0.34
N LEU A 170 -1.11 17.32 0.11
CA LEU A 170 0.11 16.59 -0.23
C LEU A 170 0.41 16.73 -1.72
N GLU A 171 1.45 17.50 -2.04
CA GLU A 171 1.97 17.66 -3.40
C GLU A 171 3.00 16.56 -3.73
N PRO A 172 3.22 16.24 -5.04
CA PRO A 172 4.26 15.32 -5.45
C PRO A 172 5.64 15.69 -4.88
N GLY A 173 6.30 14.75 -4.22
CA GLY A 173 7.58 15.02 -3.52
C GLY A 173 7.46 15.80 -2.22
N GLY A 174 6.24 16.11 -1.78
CA GLY A 174 5.97 16.74 -0.50
C GLY A 174 6.16 15.79 0.68
N VAL A 175 6.17 16.36 1.89
CA VAL A 175 6.26 15.62 3.14
C VAL A 175 4.93 15.64 3.90
N VAL A 176 4.66 14.61 4.67
CA VAL A 176 3.40 14.44 5.41
C VAL A 176 3.16 15.50 6.50
N ASP A 177 4.18 16.27 6.87
CA ASP A 177 4.08 17.36 7.85
C ASP A 177 3.06 18.45 7.48
N VAL A 178 2.67 18.53 6.18
CA VAL A 178 1.60 19.43 5.72
C VAL A 178 0.20 18.91 6.03
N LEU A 179 0.07 17.64 6.38
CA LEU A 179 -1.20 17.00 6.66
C LEU A 179 -1.59 17.16 8.13
N GLN A 180 -2.87 17.34 8.39
CA GLN A 180 -3.43 17.44 9.73
C GLN A 180 -3.87 16.06 10.23
N ALA A 181 -3.34 15.66 11.41
CA ALA A 181 -3.85 14.47 12.10
C ALA A 181 -5.28 14.71 12.62
N ARG A 182 -6.08 13.67 12.63
CA ARG A 182 -7.45 13.67 13.18
C ARG A 182 -7.39 13.64 14.72
N GLU A 183 -7.95 14.64 15.38
CA GLU A 183 -8.05 14.69 16.84
C GLU A 183 -9.10 13.71 17.38
N ASP A 184 -10.10 13.38 16.57
CA ASP A 184 -11.18 12.45 16.92
C ASP A 184 -10.81 10.97 16.75
N LEU A 185 -9.67 10.66 16.13
CA LEU A 185 -9.22 9.29 15.88
C LEU A 185 -8.12 8.87 16.87
N SER A 186 -8.50 8.66 18.12
CA SER A 186 -7.60 8.09 19.13
C SER A 186 -7.28 6.62 18.83
N PRO A 187 -6.23 6.01 19.43
CA PRO A 187 -5.96 4.58 19.30
C PRO A 187 -7.15 3.71 19.68
N ALA A 188 -7.98 4.11 20.65
CA ALA A 188 -9.18 3.39 21.05
C ALA A 188 -10.30 3.49 20.01
N GLN A 189 -10.42 4.61 19.30
CA GLN A 189 -11.34 4.74 18.16
C GLN A 189 -10.85 3.91 16.97
N TYR A 190 -9.57 3.96 16.64
CA TYR A 190 -9.01 3.13 15.56
C TYR A 190 -9.23 1.64 15.83
N ALA A 191 -9.04 1.20 17.09
CA ALA A 191 -9.29 -0.19 17.48
C ALA A 191 -10.74 -0.66 17.26
N LYS A 192 -11.73 0.26 17.33
CA LYS A 192 -13.12 -0.07 17.00
C LYS A 192 -13.27 -0.36 15.51
N PHE A 193 -12.72 0.50 14.64
CA PHE A 193 -12.72 0.24 13.21
C PHE A 193 -12.02 -1.10 12.89
N ALA A 194 -10.87 -1.37 13.49
CA ALA A 194 -10.16 -2.63 13.31
C ALA A 194 -11.03 -3.85 13.72
N ALA A 195 -11.78 -3.75 14.82
CA ALA A 195 -12.70 -4.80 15.25
C ALA A 195 -13.85 -4.99 14.25
N GLU A 196 -14.45 -3.90 13.77
CA GLU A 196 -15.51 -3.94 12.75
C GLU A 196 -15.01 -4.59 11.44
N TRP A 197 -13.80 -4.28 11.00
CA TRP A 197 -13.20 -4.90 9.80
C TRP A 197 -12.92 -6.39 9.99
N LEU A 198 -12.46 -6.80 11.19
CA LEU A 198 -12.30 -8.23 11.52
C LEU A 198 -13.65 -8.96 11.51
N GLU A 199 -14.71 -8.35 12.07
CA GLU A 199 -16.07 -8.91 12.04
C GLU A 199 -16.61 -8.99 10.59
N ALA A 200 -16.21 -8.05 9.72
CA ALA A 200 -16.51 -8.08 8.29
C ALA A 200 -15.68 -9.12 7.50
N GLY A 201 -14.75 -9.85 8.15
CA GLY A 201 -13.97 -10.92 7.55
C GLY A 201 -12.56 -10.54 7.12
N ALA A 202 -12.10 -9.31 7.38
CA ALA A 202 -10.71 -8.93 7.14
C ALA A 202 -9.77 -9.77 8.03
N THR A 203 -8.64 -10.22 7.47
CA THR A 203 -7.66 -11.04 8.18
C THR A 203 -6.29 -10.35 8.31
N VAL A 204 -6.11 -9.24 7.61
CA VAL A 204 -4.88 -8.43 7.64
C VAL A 204 -5.25 -7.05 8.15
N ILE A 205 -4.75 -6.68 9.33
CA ILE A 205 -5.04 -5.39 9.96
C ILE A 205 -3.73 -4.69 10.30
N GLY A 206 -3.65 -3.41 10.00
CA GLY A 206 -2.50 -2.57 10.28
C GLY A 206 -2.89 -1.10 10.42
N GLY A 207 -1.91 -0.21 10.27
CA GLY A 207 -2.07 1.23 10.22
C GLY A 207 -1.12 1.82 9.18
N CYS A 208 -1.53 2.93 8.62
CA CYS A 208 -0.75 3.65 7.61
C CYS A 208 -0.31 5.02 8.15
#